data_76b57a84a67f721569502c357f822deb
#
_entry.id   76b57a84a67f721569502c357f822deb
#
_cell.length_a   1.000
_cell.length_b   1.000
_cell.length_c   1.000
_cell.angle_alpha   90.00
_cell.angle_beta   90.00
_cell.angle_gamma   90.00
#
_symmetry.space_group_name_H-M   'P 1'
#
loop_
_entity.id
_entity.type
_entity.pdbx_description
1 polymer ?
#
loop_
_entity_poly.entity_id
_entity_poly.type
_entity_poly.pdbx_seq_one_letter_code
_entity_poly.pdbx_strand_id
1 'polypeptide(L)'
;MAKEGLSYYTSDTDRFSDVRIRRLKRAKGAIGYVCYEFTLNEIYRDKGYYVPKTEDLVLDIAEYWQIEENDVREILDLCVEIGLFSKEMCENKGILTSVSIQERYMKAMKSLKRDRFSNIEIEEQYNLLSDNVRTMYGRNRKKYGRCTDGGGTK
;
A
#
# COMPACT_ATOMS: atom_id res chain seq x y z
N MET A 1 -9.94 17.81 12.12
CA MET A 1 -9.79 16.38 12.26
C MET A 1 -8.48 15.89 11.66
N ALA A 2 -7.77 15.09 12.38
CA ALA A 2 -6.47 14.65 11.92
C ALA A 2 -6.62 13.70 10.72
N LYS A 3 -5.76 13.88 9.77
CA LYS A 3 -5.74 13.03 8.59
C LYS A 3 -4.97 11.76 8.89
N GLU A 4 -5.57 10.62 8.64
CA GLU A 4 -4.91 9.35 8.90
C GLU A 4 -3.95 8.97 7.78
N GLY A 5 -4.25 9.37 6.57
CA GLY A 5 -3.45 8.99 5.43
C GLY A 5 -2.35 9.98 5.12
N LEU A 6 -1.76 9.80 3.94
CA LEU A 6 -0.62 10.58 3.50
C LEU A 6 -1.06 11.60 2.45
N SER A 7 -0.38 12.76 2.45
CA SER A 7 -0.61 13.75 1.40
C SER A 7 0.11 13.38 0.11
N TYR A 8 1.17 12.61 0.21
CA TYR A 8 1.88 12.09 -0.95
C TYR A 8 2.61 10.84 -0.52
N TYR A 9 2.98 10.04 -1.48
CA TYR A 9 3.71 8.81 -1.20
C TYR A 9 4.74 8.58 -2.30
N THR A 10 5.76 7.79 -1.98
CA THR A 10 6.82 7.52 -2.93
C THR A 10 6.39 6.42 -3.90
N SER A 11 6.96 6.50 -5.10
CA SER A 11 6.67 5.52 -6.13
C SER A 11 7.99 5.18 -6.83
N ASP A 12 8.28 3.89 -6.95
CA ASP A 12 9.54 3.47 -7.56
C ASP A 12 9.52 3.73 -9.05
N THR A 13 10.63 4.25 -9.56
CA THR A 13 10.72 4.52 -10.99
C THR A 13 10.82 3.25 -11.81
N ASP A 14 11.22 2.16 -11.20
CA ASP A 14 11.33 0.89 -11.91
C ASP A 14 10.12 -0.02 -11.69
N ARG A 15 9.00 0.55 -11.23
CA ARG A 15 7.83 -0.27 -10.95
C ARG A 15 7.27 -0.97 -12.18
N PHE A 16 7.52 -0.41 -13.35
CA PHE A 16 7.01 -1.03 -14.59
C PHE A 16 7.82 -2.26 -14.98
N SER A 17 8.92 -2.53 -14.27
CA SER A 17 9.66 -3.77 -14.45
C SER A 17 9.12 -4.87 -13.55
N ASP A 18 8.24 -4.54 -12.61
CA ASP A 18 7.64 -5.53 -11.71
C ASP A 18 6.81 -6.51 -12.53
N VAL A 19 7.10 -7.79 -12.36
CA VAL A 19 6.43 -8.84 -13.12
C VAL A 19 4.91 -8.79 -12.92
N ARG A 20 4.48 -8.49 -11.70
CA ARG A 20 3.05 -8.44 -11.40
C ARG A 20 2.36 -7.31 -12.16
N ILE A 21 3.00 -6.14 -12.18
CA ILE A 21 2.44 -5.00 -12.92
C ILE A 21 2.43 -5.30 -14.41
N ARG A 22 3.45 -5.96 -14.90
CA ARG A 22 3.50 -6.31 -16.31
C ARG A 22 2.41 -7.32 -16.67
N ARG A 23 2.14 -8.25 -15.75
CA ARG A 23 1.05 -9.22 -15.98
C ARG A 23 -0.31 -8.53 -15.98
N LEU A 24 -0.50 -7.59 -15.08
CA LEU A 24 -1.74 -6.82 -15.03
C LEU A 24 -1.93 -6.05 -16.34
N LYS A 25 -0.89 -5.38 -16.78
CA LYS A 25 -0.95 -4.59 -17.99
C LYS A 25 -1.20 -5.48 -19.21
N ARG A 26 -0.60 -6.66 -19.24
CA ARG A 26 -0.81 -7.56 -20.35
C ARG A 26 -2.26 -8.05 -20.41
N ALA A 27 -2.84 -8.33 -19.26
CA ALA A 27 -4.19 -8.87 -19.19
C ALA A 27 -5.26 -7.80 -19.38
N LYS A 28 -5.05 -6.61 -18.86
CA LYS A 28 -6.10 -5.59 -18.83
C LYS A 28 -5.69 -4.26 -19.46
N GLY A 29 -4.48 -4.16 -19.95
CA GLY A 29 -4.03 -2.94 -20.62
C GLY A 29 -3.86 -1.76 -19.70
N ALA A 30 -3.91 -0.57 -20.30
CA ALA A 30 -3.73 0.66 -19.53
C ALA A 30 -4.80 0.80 -18.45
N ILE A 31 -6.02 0.40 -18.76
CA ILE A 31 -7.12 0.49 -17.81
C ILE A 31 -6.81 -0.30 -16.55
N GLY A 32 -6.18 -1.48 -16.72
CA GLY A 32 -5.79 -2.27 -15.57
C GLY A 32 -4.84 -1.53 -14.67
N TYR A 33 -3.82 -0.92 -15.25
CA TYR A 33 -2.85 -0.20 -14.45
C TYR A 33 -3.48 1.03 -13.79
N VAL A 34 -4.36 1.73 -14.53
CA VAL A 34 -5.01 2.91 -13.98
C VAL A 34 -5.84 2.56 -12.75
N CYS A 35 -6.58 1.45 -12.81
CA CYS A 35 -7.37 1.04 -11.65
C CYS A 35 -6.48 0.70 -10.45
N TYR A 36 -5.37 0.04 -10.70
CA TYR A 36 -4.44 -0.31 -9.65
C TYR A 36 -3.83 0.95 -9.03
N GLU A 37 -3.37 1.85 -9.88
CA GLU A 37 -2.71 3.07 -9.41
C GLU A 37 -3.69 3.95 -8.62
N PHE A 38 -4.93 4.07 -9.12
CA PHE A 38 -5.94 4.85 -8.41
C PHE A 38 -6.24 4.24 -7.05
N THR A 39 -6.30 2.92 -6.98
CA THR A 39 -6.53 2.22 -5.73
C THR A 39 -5.39 2.48 -4.75
N LEU A 40 -4.15 2.44 -5.23
CA LEU A 40 -3.01 2.76 -4.39
C LEU A 40 -3.14 4.17 -3.83
N ASN A 41 -3.54 5.10 -4.68
CA ASN A 41 -3.71 6.48 -4.24
C ASN A 41 -4.74 6.56 -3.12
N GLU A 42 -5.85 5.86 -3.28
CA GLU A 42 -6.89 5.89 -2.25
C GLU A 42 -6.42 5.22 -0.96
N ILE A 43 -5.65 4.16 -1.08
CA ILE A 43 -5.09 3.49 0.09
C ILE A 43 -4.25 4.45 0.91
N TYR A 44 -3.29 5.11 0.25
CA TYR A 44 -2.38 6.00 0.98
C TYR A 44 -3.08 7.26 1.43
N ARG A 45 -4.04 7.75 0.66
CA ARG A 45 -4.72 9.00 0.98
C ARG A 45 -5.67 8.88 2.17
N ASP A 46 -6.40 7.78 2.24
CA ASP A 46 -7.46 7.65 3.24
C ASP A 46 -6.92 7.13 4.57
N LYS A 47 -6.66 5.85 4.64
CA LYS A 47 -6.16 5.24 5.88
C LYS A 47 -4.64 5.18 5.93
N GLY A 48 -4.01 5.20 4.79
CA GLY A 48 -2.57 5.17 4.69
C GLY A 48 -1.99 3.84 4.32
N TYR A 49 -2.65 2.74 4.62
CA TYR A 49 -2.09 1.42 4.33
C TYR A 49 -3.11 0.38 3.90
N TYR A 50 -4.38 0.74 3.80
CA TYR A 50 -5.38 -0.19 3.27
C TYR A 50 -6.63 0.55 2.85
N VAL A 51 -7.48 -0.13 2.11
CA VAL A 51 -8.80 0.37 1.78
C VAL A 51 -9.72 -0.84 1.73
N PRO A 52 -10.97 -0.69 2.21
CA PRO A 52 -11.91 -1.81 2.10
C PRO A 52 -12.22 -2.09 0.63
N LYS A 53 -12.30 -3.38 0.30
CA LYS A 53 -12.66 -3.79 -1.05
C LYS A 53 -14.18 -3.86 -1.12
N THR A 54 -14.79 -2.75 -1.49
CA THR A 54 -16.24 -2.63 -1.48
C THR A 54 -16.76 -2.22 -2.84
N GLU A 55 -18.08 -2.31 -3.00
CA GLU A 55 -18.72 -1.83 -4.22
C GLU A 55 -18.58 -0.33 -4.36
N ASP A 56 -18.50 0.38 -3.24
CA ASP A 56 -18.28 1.82 -3.32
C ASP A 56 -16.97 2.14 -4.00
N LEU A 57 -15.92 1.38 -3.71
CA LEU A 57 -14.63 1.58 -4.37
C LEU A 57 -14.76 1.32 -5.88
N VAL A 58 -15.47 0.26 -6.23
CA VAL A 58 -15.69 -0.08 -7.64
C VAL A 58 -16.41 1.06 -8.35
N LEU A 59 -17.45 1.57 -7.74
CA LEU A 59 -18.24 2.65 -8.34
C LEU A 59 -17.42 3.93 -8.47
N ASP A 60 -16.63 4.24 -7.46
CA ASP A 60 -15.79 5.44 -7.52
C ASP A 60 -14.81 5.37 -8.68
N ILE A 61 -14.16 4.22 -8.86
CA ILE A 61 -13.19 4.05 -9.95
C ILE A 61 -13.90 4.10 -11.29
N ALA A 62 -15.01 3.38 -11.39
CA ALA A 62 -15.75 3.29 -12.65
C ALA A 62 -16.23 4.66 -13.09
N GLU A 63 -16.76 5.43 -12.16
CA GLU A 63 -17.29 6.74 -12.51
C GLU A 63 -16.19 7.72 -12.88
N TYR A 64 -15.15 7.75 -12.06
CA TYR A 64 -14.09 8.74 -12.31
C TYR A 64 -13.37 8.49 -13.62
N TRP A 65 -13.09 7.22 -13.92
CA TRP A 65 -12.30 6.87 -15.09
C TRP A 65 -13.12 6.45 -16.30
N GLN A 66 -14.46 6.44 -16.16
CA GLN A 66 -15.36 6.04 -17.24
C GLN A 66 -15.06 4.63 -17.70
N ILE A 67 -15.00 3.71 -16.75
CA ILE A 67 -14.72 2.31 -16.99
C ILE A 67 -15.93 1.51 -16.54
N GLU A 68 -16.24 0.43 -17.24
CA GLU A 68 -17.35 -0.44 -16.87
C GLU A 68 -17.12 -1.02 -15.47
N GLU A 69 -18.17 -1.08 -14.67
CA GLU A 69 -18.06 -1.59 -13.31
C GLU A 69 -17.52 -3.02 -13.28
N ASN A 70 -18.01 -3.87 -14.17
CA ASN A 70 -17.52 -5.24 -14.19
C ASN A 70 -16.03 -5.31 -14.51
N ASP A 71 -15.58 -4.44 -15.41
CA ASP A 71 -14.15 -4.40 -15.71
C ASP A 71 -13.35 -4.01 -14.49
N VAL A 72 -13.85 -3.04 -13.71
CA VAL A 72 -13.16 -2.64 -12.50
C VAL A 72 -13.09 -3.81 -11.51
N ARG A 73 -14.21 -4.51 -11.33
CA ARG A 73 -14.23 -5.65 -10.43
C ARG A 73 -13.22 -6.72 -10.85
N GLU A 74 -13.19 -7.02 -12.13
CA GLU A 74 -12.26 -8.02 -12.63
C GLU A 74 -10.82 -7.59 -12.45
N ILE A 75 -10.56 -6.30 -12.65
CA ILE A 75 -9.20 -5.79 -12.49
C ILE A 75 -8.76 -5.86 -11.02
N LEU A 76 -9.63 -5.47 -10.10
CA LEU A 76 -9.28 -5.55 -8.69
C LEU A 76 -9.06 -6.99 -8.26
N ASP A 77 -9.93 -7.90 -8.73
CA ASP A 77 -9.76 -9.31 -8.43
C ASP A 77 -8.45 -9.84 -9.00
N LEU A 78 -8.10 -9.41 -10.19
CA LEU A 78 -6.86 -9.84 -10.81
C LEU A 78 -5.65 -9.31 -10.04
N CYS A 79 -5.73 -8.08 -9.54
CA CYS A 79 -4.65 -7.53 -8.74
C CYS A 79 -4.39 -8.39 -7.50
N VAL A 80 -5.45 -8.88 -6.88
CA VAL A 80 -5.32 -9.80 -5.74
C VAL A 80 -4.73 -11.13 -6.21
N GLU A 81 -5.22 -11.62 -7.33
CA GLU A 81 -4.80 -12.92 -7.84
C GLU A 81 -3.31 -12.95 -8.14
N ILE A 82 -2.79 -11.91 -8.76
CA ILE A 82 -1.37 -11.90 -9.13
C ILE A 82 -0.46 -11.38 -8.03
N GLY A 83 -1.02 -11.06 -6.87
CA GLY A 83 -0.19 -10.72 -5.72
C GLY A 83 0.15 -9.26 -5.53
N LEU A 84 -0.49 -8.36 -6.25
CA LEU A 84 -0.29 -6.92 -6.02
C LEU A 84 -0.93 -6.50 -4.71
N PHE A 85 -2.00 -7.18 -4.32
CA PHE A 85 -2.59 -7.01 -3.00
C PHE A 85 -2.61 -8.37 -2.33
N SER A 86 -2.56 -8.37 -1.00
CA SER A 86 -2.54 -9.61 -0.23
C SER A 86 -3.86 -10.36 -0.39
N LYS A 87 -3.76 -11.58 -0.86
CA LYS A 87 -4.94 -12.42 -1.03
C LYS A 87 -5.53 -12.79 0.33
N GLU A 88 -4.66 -13.06 1.29
CA GLU A 88 -5.11 -13.42 2.62
C GLU A 88 -5.93 -12.28 3.25
N MET A 89 -5.42 -11.07 3.17
CA MET A 89 -6.14 -9.93 3.75
C MET A 89 -7.43 -9.65 3.01
N CYS A 90 -7.42 -9.85 1.70
CA CYS A 90 -8.62 -9.62 0.92
C CYS A 90 -9.70 -10.64 1.28
N GLU A 91 -9.32 -11.91 1.38
CA GLU A 91 -10.31 -12.95 1.65
C GLU A 91 -10.77 -12.97 3.10
N ASN A 92 -9.86 -12.73 4.03
CA ASN A 92 -10.21 -12.83 5.45
C ASN A 92 -10.72 -11.55 6.05
N LYS A 93 -10.26 -10.40 5.55
CA LYS A 93 -10.61 -9.12 6.14
C LYS A 93 -11.33 -8.18 5.17
N GLY A 94 -11.40 -8.54 3.89
CA GLY A 94 -12.10 -7.72 2.91
C GLY A 94 -11.42 -6.39 2.62
N ILE A 95 -10.11 -6.34 2.73
CA ILE A 95 -9.36 -5.11 2.47
C ILE A 95 -8.28 -5.35 1.43
N LEU A 96 -7.85 -4.25 0.82
CA LEU A 96 -6.75 -4.27 -0.13
C LEU A 96 -5.54 -3.62 0.52
N THR A 97 -4.48 -4.40 0.66
CA THR A 97 -3.23 -3.94 1.23
C THR A 97 -2.14 -4.93 0.82
N SER A 98 -0.89 -4.64 1.15
CA SER A 98 0.19 -5.56 0.88
C SER A 98 1.37 -5.21 1.77
N VAL A 99 2.35 -6.11 1.81
CA VAL A 99 3.56 -5.87 2.60
C VAL A 99 4.24 -4.58 2.14
N SER A 100 4.40 -4.42 0.83
CA SER A 100 5.10 -3.24 0.33
C SER A 100 4.33 -1.95 0.61
N ILE A 101 3.00 -2.02 0.56
CA ILE A 101 2.18 -0.85 0.88
C ILE A 101 2.40 -0.47 2.34
N GLN A 102 2.37 -1.45 3.23
CA GLN A 102 2.53 -1.19 4.66
C GLN A 102 3.93 -0.70 4.99
N GLU A 103 4.94 -1.27 4.35
CA GLU A 103 6.31 -0.81 4.54
C GLU A 103 6.47 0.64 4.10
N ARG A 104 5.91 0.97 2.95
CA ARG A 104 6.00 2.33 2.44
C ARG A 104 5.27 3.31 3.35
N TYR A 105 4.12 2.88 3.88
CA TYR A 105 3.38 3.70 4.82
C TYR A 105 4.19 3.96 6.08
N MET A 106 4.77 2.90 6.67
CA MET A 106 5.56 3.05 7.89
C MET A 106 6.74 3.98 7.66
N LYS A 107 7.40 3.81 6.53
CA LYS A 107 8.55 4.64 6.20
C LYS A 107 8.15 6.10 6.02
N ALA A 108 7.03 6.34 5.34
CA ALA A 108 6.57 7.70 5.12
C ALA A 108 6.16 8.36 6.43
N MET A 109 5.47 7.62 7.27
CA MET A 109 5.03 8.17 8.56
C MET A 109 6.21 8.50 9.45
N LYS A 110 7.23 7.65 9.42
CA LYS A 110 8.42 7.92 10.21
C LYS A 110 9.08 9.22 9.75
N SER A 111 9.08 9.45 8.45
CA SER A 111 9.67 10.65 7.91
C SER A 111 8.86 11.89 8.26
N LEU A 112 7.54 11.77 8.20
CA LEU A 112 6.65 12.90 8.46
C LEU A 112 6.52 13.22 9.93
N LYS A 113 6.47 12.20 10.78
CA LYS A 113 6.31 12.41 12.21
C LYS A 113 7.66 12.60 12.86
N ARG A 114 8.00 13.85 13.04
CA ARG A 114 9.23 14.14 13.72
C ARG A 114 9.11 13.91 15.20
N ASP A 115 7.89 13.88 15.68
CA ASP A 115 7.63 13.66 17.09
C ASP A 115 7.99 12.22 17.41
N ARG A 116 9.00 12.05 18.21
CA ARG A 116 9.46 10.73 18.57
C ARG A 116 8.57 10.04 19.55
N PHE A 117 7.63 10.73 20.10
CA PHE A 117 6.74 10.13 21.10
C PHE A 117 5.54 9.47 20.43
N SER A 118 5.32 9.74 19.15
CA SER A 118 4.23 9.11 18.44
C SER A 118 4.67 7.77 17.91
N ASN A 119 3.85 6.77 18.12
CA ASN A 119 4.12 5.47 17.56
C ASN A 119 3.50 5.40 16.18
N ILE A 120 4.21 4.78 15.28
CA ILE A 120 3.71 4.53 13.93
C ILE A 120 3.21 3.10 13.94
N GLU A 121 1.90 2.95 13.82
CA GLU A 121 1.32 1.63 13.99
C GLU A 121 0.34 1.28 12.90
N ILE A 122 0.33 0.01 12.56
CA ILE A 122 -0.67 -0.58 11.71
C ILE A 122 -1.51 -1.46 12.62
N GLU A 123 -2.82 -1.39 12.46
CA GLU A 123 -3.70 -2.19 13.30
C GLU A 123 -3.28 -3.65 13.23
N GLU A 124 -3.26 -4.29 14.38
CA GLU A 124 -2.75 -5.64 14.47
C GLU A 124 -3.48 -6.59 13.52
N GLN A 125 -4.78 -6.44 13.42
CA GLN A 125 -5.57 -7.34 12.58
C GLN A 125 -5.24 -7.24 11.11
N TYR A 126 -4.66 -6.13 10.67
CA TYR A 126 -4.29 -5.93 9.28
C TYR A 126 -2.80 -6.00 9.03
N ASN A 127 -2.02 -6.22 10.07
CA ASN A 127 -0.58 -6.13 9.97
C ASN A 127 0.04 -7.31 9.23
N LEU A 128 0.84 -7.00 8.22
CA LEU A 128 1.56 -8.01 7.46
C LEU A 128 3.07 -7.96 7.70
N LEU A 129 3.52 -7.00 8.49
CA LEU A 129 4.95 -6.79 8.68
C LEU A 129 5.46 -7.62 9.84
N SER A 130 6.74 -8.00 9.75
CA SER A 130 7.36 -8.74 10.84
C SER A 130 7.58 -7.80 12.03
N ASP A 131 7.73 -8.39 13.21
CA ASP A 131 7.97 -7.58 14.39
C ASP A 131 9.24 -6.76 14.27
N ASN A 132 10.25 -7.31 13.62
CA ASN A 132 11.50 -6.57 13.45
C ASN A 132 11.30 -5.30 12.64
N VAL A 133 10.56 -5.41 11.54
CA VAL A 133 10.30 -4.25 10.71
C VAL A 133 9.48 -3.21 11.46
N ARG A 134 8.47 -3.67 12.17
CA ARG A 134 7.62 -2.77 12.92
C ARG A 134 8.43 -2.02 13.98
N THR A 135 9.26 -2.74 14.71
CA THR A 135 10.08 -2.13 15.74
C THR A 135 11.02 -1.10 15.15
N MET A 136 11.61 -1.43 14.01
CA MET A 136 12.57 -0.56 13.37
C MET A 136 11.94 0.79 13.03
N TYR A 137 10.73 0.78 12.49
CA TYR A 137 10.09 2.04 12.12
C TYR A 137 9.33 2.68 13.26
N GLY A 138 8.83 1.88 14.19
CA GLY A 138 7.91 2.39 15.19
C GLY A 138 8.53 2.93 16.42
N ARG A 139 9.67 2.41 16.86
CA ARG A 139 10.16 2.91 18.14
C ARG A 139 11.65 2.88 18.35
N ASN A 140 12.45 2.15 17.68
CA ASN A 140 13.85 2.09 18.03
C ASN A 140 14.73 2.83 17.04
N ARG A 141 14.41 4.09 16.84
CA ARG A 141 15.13 4.89 15.88
C ARG A 141 16.62 4.97 16.13
N LYS A 142 16.96 5.13 17.40
CA LYS A 142 18.37 5.25 17.74
C LYS A 142 19.17 4.04 17.29
N LYS A 143 18.63 2.88 17.60
CA LYS A 143 19.30 1.67 17.22
C LYS A 143 19.37 1.51 15.71
N TYR A 144 18.29 1.84 15.06
CA TYR A 144 18.25 1.75 13.62
C TYR A 144 19.30 2.67 12.99
N GLY A 145 19.35 3.88 13.49
CA GLY A 145 20.30 4.84 12.95
C GLY A 145 21.72 4.38 13.11
N ARG A 146 22.02 3.77 14.23
CA ARG A 146 23.35 3.29 14.43
C ARG A 146 23.73 2.17 13.48
N CYS A 147 22.76 1.31 13.21
CA CYS A 147 23.04 0.20 12.31
C CYS A 147 23.37 0.65 10.92
N THR A 148 22.79 1.74 10.50
CA THR A 148 23.08 2.17 9.14
C THR A 148 24.41 2.85 9.02
N ASP A 149 25.01 3.18 10.14
CA ASP A 149 26.30 3.78 10.04
C ASP A 149 27.30 2.89 9.50
N GLY A 150 27.26 1.92 9.78
CA GLY A 150 28.27 1.29 9.27
C GLY A 150 27.99 0.16 8.57
N GLY A 151 27.69 0.14 8.76
CA GLY A 151 27.54 -0.50 8.21
C GLY A 151 27.26 -0.83 7.62
N GLY A 152 27.33 -0.53 7.93
CA GLY A 152 27.04 -0.68 7.34
C GLY A 152 27.27 -0.85 6.88
N THR A 153 27.30 -1.08 6.96
CA THR A 153 27.31 -0.99 6.50
C THR A 153 27.42 -0.80 5.73
N LYS A 154 27.65 -0.71 5.55
CA LYS A 154 27.58 -0.24 4.90
C LYS A 154 27.48 -0.09 4.14
#